data_1d0e5d34f84fd703ba8b99226fa5a081
#
_entry.id   1d0e5d34f84fd703ba8b99226fa5a081
#
_cell.length_a   1.000
_cell.length_b   1.000
_cell.length_c   1.000
_cell.angle_alpha   90.00
_cell.angle_beta   90.00
_cell.angle_gamma   90.00
#
_symmetry.space_group_name_H-M   'P 1'
#
loop_
_entity.id
_entity.type
_entity.pdbx_description
1 polymer ?
#
loop_
_entity_poly.entity_id
_entity_poly.type
_entity_poly.pdbx_seq_one_letter_code
_entity_poly.pdbx_strand_id
1 'polypeptide(L)'
;ERLIDRDPTRKVIIKGKTPREKKIKYLSQFELHNLLSSLDLKNGSNWDWLIMLIAKTGMRFSEALAITPKDFDFLHQTLSVNKTWNYKNKGGFSPTKNNSSVRKIQLDWQTVVQFSEMVKDKDEDKPLFVDCIVYNSTVNDVLKRCCVKADIPIITIHGLRHTHASLLLFAGVSIASVARRLGHASMTTTQKTYLHIINELENKDIDIIMRSLSSL
;
A
#
# COMPACT_ATOMS: atom_id res chain seq x y z
N GLU A 1 -28.93 -15.75 -34.83
CA GLU A 1 -28.12 -16.70 -35.65
C GLU A 1 -26.95 -17.20 -34.79
N ARG A 2 -26.86 -18.53 -34.57
CA ARG A 2 -25.70 -19.13 -33.95
C ARG A 2 -24.64 -19.28 -35.03
N LEU A 3 -23.58 -18.52 -34.94
CA LEU A 3 -22.44 -18.56 -35.85
C LEU A 3 -21.58 -19.84 -35.71
N ILE A 4 -21.69 -20.54 -34.57
CA ILE A 4 -20.94 -21.77 -34.29
C ILE A 4 -21.84 -22.75 -33.54
N ASP A 5 -22.07 -23.97 -34.07
CA ASP A 5 -22.92 -24.99 -33.47
C ASP A 5 -22.31 -25.70 -32.27
N ARG A 6 -20.99 -25.69 -32.16
CA ARG A 6 -20.23 -26.29 -31.04
C ARG A 6 -19.08 -25.37 -30.63
N ASP A 7 -18.93 -25.16 -29.34
CA ASP A 7 -17.77 -24.49 -28.80
C ASP A 7 -16.48 -25.23 -29.14
N PRO A 8 -15.61 -24.67 -30.02
CA PRO A 8 -14.38 -25.30 -30.44
C PRO A 8 -13.36 -25.42 -29.29
N THR A 9 -13.55 -24.70 -28.19
CA THR A 9 -12.63 -24.68 -27.04
C THR A 9 -12.95 -25.76 -25.99
N ARG A 10 -14.09 -26.45 -26.09
CA ARG A 10 -14.58 -27.42 -25.08
C ARG A 10 -13.60 -28.55 -24.74
N LYS A 11 -12.64 -28.86 -25.61
CA LYS A 11 -11.62 -29.90 -25.43
C LYS A 11 -10.19 -29.37 -25.38
N VAL A 12 -10.03 -28.04 -25.29
CA VAL A 12 -8.70 -27.43 -25.25
C VAL A 12 -8.12 -27.59 -23.85
N ILE A 13 -7.08 -28.42 -23.76
CA ILE A 13 -6.25 -28.53 -22.57
C ILE A 13 -5.23 -27.40 -22.63
N ILE A 14 -5.39 -26.38 -21.78
CA ILE A 14 -4.43 -25.30 -21.65
C ILE A 14 -3.15 -25.86 -21.02
N LYS A 15 -2.15 -26.17 -21.84
CA LYS A 15 -0.81 -26.51 -21.38
C LYS A 15 0.00 -25.22 -21.24
N GLY A 16 0.13 -24.71 -20.03
CA GLY A 16 1.03 -23.62 -19.68
C GLY A 16 1.94 -24.03 -18.54
N LYS A 17 3.12 -23.42 -18.42
CA LYS A 17 3.90 -23.52 -17.18
C LYS A 17 3.06 -22.90 -16.07
N THR A 18 2.85 -23.65 -14.99
CA THR A 18 2.25 -23.09 -13.75
C THR A 18 2.97 -21.78 -13.42
N PRO A 19 2.25 -20.66 -13.26
CA PRO A 19 2.90 -19.42 -12.88
C PRO A 19 3.73 -19.68 -11.64
N ARG A 20 5.04 -19.37 -11.67
CA ARG A 20 5.85 -19.40 -10.45
C ARG A 20 5.15 -18.51 -9.44
N GLU A 21 4.83 -19.03 -8.27
CA GLU A 21 4.32 -18.23 -7.17
C GLU A 21 5.26 -17.04 -6.95
N LYS A 22 4.78 -15.87 -7.30
CA LYS A 22 5.54 -14.64 -7.04
C LYS A 22 5.53 -14.42 -5.54
N LYS A 23 6.61 -14.80 -4.87
CA LYS A 23 6.78 -14.45 -3.45
C LYS A 23 6.63 -12.94 -3.31
N ILE A 24 5.66 -12.51 -2.51
CA ILE A 24 5.44 -11.10 -2.18
C ILE A 24 6.68 -10.64 -1.42
N LYS A 25 7.37 -9.63 -1.95
CA LYS A 25 8.50 -9.02 -1.28
C LYS A 25 7.96 -7.91 -0.36
N TYR A 26 8.23 -8.03 0.93
CA TYR A 26 7.95 -7.00 1.93
C TYR A 26 9.16 -6.88 2.88
N LEU A 27 9.24 -5.75 3.55
CA LEU A 27 10.30 -5.45 4.51
C LEU A 27 9.86 -5.87 5.93
N SER A 28 10.82 -6.27 6.74
CA SER A 28 10.65 -6.36 8.19
C SER A 28 10.47 -4.98 8.82
N GLN A 29 10.09 -4.92 10.08
CA GLN A 29 9.97 -3.66 10.81
C GLN A 29 11.30 -2.90 10.88
N PHE A 30 12.40 -3.60 11.10
CA PHE A 30 13.74 -3.04 11.15
C PHE A 30 14.17 -2.46 9.80
N GLU A 31 13.98 -3.21 8.72
CA GLU A 31 14.28 -2.74 7.35
C GLU A 31 13.43 -1.53 6.95
N LEU A 32 12.13 -1.51 7.32
CA LEU A 32 11.29 -0.35 7.07
C LEU A 32 11.77 0.87 7.86
N HIS A 33 12.20 0.71 9.11
CA HIS A 33 12.77 1.78 9.91
C HIS A 33 14.03 2.36 9.26
N ASN A 34 14.95 1.50 8.79
CA ASN A 34 16.16 1.92 8.08
C ASN A 34 15.81 2.68 6.79
N LEU A 35 14.82 2.19 6.01
CA LEU A 35 14.36 2.89 4.82
C LEU A 35 13.88 4.31 5.17
N LEU A 36 12.97 4.43 6.13
CA LEU A 36 12.40 5.73 6.53
C LEU A 36 13.46 6.70 7.04
N SER A 37 14.46 6.20 7.78
CA SER A 37 15.59 7.01 8.27
C SER A 37 16.54 7.47 7.15
N SER A 38 16.56 6.79 6.00
CA SER A 38 17.41 7.13 4.86
C SER A 38 16.81 8.17 3.93
N LEU A 39 15.50 8.49 4.08
CA LEU A 39 14.79 9.42 3.21
C LEU A 39 15.25 10.87 3.43
N ASP A 40 15.32 11.65 2.34
CA ASP A 40 15.56 13.08 2.41
C ASP A 40 14.24 13.86 2.42
N LEU A 41 13.80 14.22 3.63
CA LEU A 41 12.57 14.95 3.87
C LEU A 41 12.77 16.46 4.05
N LYS A 42 13.99 16.98 3.79
CA LYS A 42 14.32 18.39 4.02
C LYS A 42 14.09 19.27 2.79
N ASN A 43 14.16 18.70 1.59
CA ASN A 43 14.18 19.44 0.33
C ASN A 43 12.82 19.43 -0.39
N GLY A 44 11.83 20.13 0.17
CA GLY A 44 10.50 20.30 -0.45
C GLY A 44 9.74 18.98 -0.66
N SER A 45 8.64 19.00 -1.42
CA SER A 45 7.91 17.79 -1.77
C SER A 45 8.63 17.02 -2.89
N ASN A 46 9.30 15.95 -2.54
CA ASN A 46 10.01 15.05 -3.43
C ASN A 46 9.44 13.62 -3.35
N TRP A 47 10.03 12.69 -4.10
CA TRP A 47 9.58 11.28 -4.09
C TRP A 47 9.80 10.56 -2.75
N ASP A 48 10.70 11.04 -1.91
CA ASP A 48 10.95 10.48 -0.59
C ASP A 48 9.74 10.70 0.33
N TRP A 49 9.08 11.85 0.23
CA TRP A 49 7.80 12.12 0.90
C TRP A 49 6.68 11.19 0.42
N LEU A 50 6.61 10.91 -0.88
CA LEU A 50 5.63 9.95 -1.43
C LEU A 50 5.92 8.53 -0.92
N ILE A 51 7.19 8.11 -0.89
CA ILE A 51 7.62 6.82 -0.34
C ILE A 51 7.21 6.71 1.14
N MET A 52 7.49 7.75 1.92
CA MET A 52 7.09 7.81 3.32
C MET A 52 5.56 7.71 3.49
N LEU A 53 4.79 8.48 2.70
CA LEU A 53 3.33 8.46 2.75
C LEU A 53 2.78 7.05 2.50
N ILE A 54 3.26 6.38 1.44
CA ILE A 54 2.81 5.03 1.11
C ILE A 54 3.23 4.02 2.20
N ALA A 55 4.45 4.12 2.72
CA ALA A 55 4.93 3.26 3.80
C ALA A 55 4.06 3.38 5.07
N LYS A 56 3.69 4.61 5.45
CA LYS A 56 2.90 4.92 6.65
C LYS A 56 1.39 4.64 6.50
N THR A 57 0.86 4.66 5.29
CA THR A 57 -0.60 4.57 5.04
C THR A 57 -1.04 3.30 4.31
N GLY A 58 -0.14 2.65 3.58
CA GLY A 58 -0.46 1.51 2.72
C GLY A 58 -1.32 1.87 1.50
N MET A 59 -1.39 3.13 1.10
CA MET A 59 -2.16 3.58 -0.06
C MET A 59 -1.65 2.97 -1.37
N ARG A 60 -2.54 2.92 -2.38
CA ARG A 60 -2.11 2.60 -3.76
C ARG A 60 -1.32 3.76 -4.33
N PHE A 61 -0.39 3.47 -5.24
CA PHE A 61 0.43 4.50 -5.90
C PHE A 61 -0.43 5.61 -6.53
N SER A 62 -1.47 5.27 -7.28
CA SER A 62 -2.36 6.25 -7.89
C SER A 62 -3.18 7.08 -6.88
N GLU A 63 -3.52 6.51 -5.72
CA GLU A 63 -4.17 7.22 -4.63
C GLU A 63 -3.20 8.22 -4.00
N ALA A 64 -1.97 7.80 -3.70
CA ALA A 64 -0.94 8.65 -3.10
C ALA A 64 -0.53 9.82 -4.00
N LEU A 65 -0.46 9.62 -5.32
CA LEU A 65 -0.21 10.69 -6.29
C LEU A 65 -1.33 11.75 -6.32
N ALA A 66 -2.56 11.38 -5.97
CA ALA A 66 -3.72 12.29 -6.01
C ALA A 66 -3.91 13.08 -4.71
N ILE A 67 -3.09 12.85 -3.68
CA ILE A 67 -3.24 13.54 -2.39
C ILE A 67 -2.91 15.01 -2.54
N THR A 68 -3.79 15.84 -1.97
CA THR A 68 -3.69 17.30 -1.91
C THR A 68 -3.63 17.74 -0.43
N PRO A 69 -3.18 18.95 -0.09
CA PRO A 69 -3.18 19.42 1.31
C PRO A 69 -4.54 19.30 1.99
N LYS A 70 -5.63 19.60 1.30
CA LYS A 70 -7.01 19.53 1.85
C LYS A 70 -7.49 18.13 2.20
N ASP A 71 -6.81 17.08 1.76
CA ASP A 71 -7.15 15.71 2.13
C ASP A 71 -6.70 15.36 3.56
N PHE A 72 -5.81 16.18 4.16
CA PHE A 72 -5.35 16.02 5.54
C PHE A 72 -6.28 16.76 6.51
N ASP A 73 -6.73 16.04 7.51
CA ASP A 73 -7.38 16.59 8.71
C ASP A 73 -6.40 16.42 9.88
N PHE A 74 -5.54 17.41 10.07
CA PHE A 74 -4.49 17.37 11.09
C PHE A 74 -5.05 17.38 12.52
N LEU A 75 -6.21 18.01 12.72
CA LEU A 75 -6.86 18.05 14.03
C LEU A 75 -7.30 16.65 14.47
N HIS A 76 -7.93 15.90 13.57
CA HIS A 76 -8.40 14.54 13.83
C HIS A 76 -7.37 13.46 13.43
N GLN A 77 -6.18 13.88 12.99
CA GLN A 77 -5.09 13.00 12.54
C GLN A 77 -5.53 12.00 11.46
N THR A 78 -6.32 12.45 10.49
CA THR A 78 -6.81 11.61 9.42
C THR A 78 -6.41 12.10 8.03
N LEU A 79 -6.28 11.16 7.10
CA LEU A 79 -6.06 11.39 5.69
C LEU A 79 -7.23 10.80 4.89
N SER A 80 -7.88 11.62 4.10
CA SER A 80 -8.99 11.23 3.22
C SER A 80 -8.48 10.69 1.89
N VAL A 81 -8.90 9.49 1.52
CA VAL A 81 -8.60 8.87 0.22
C VAL A 81 -9.91 8.76 -0.54
N ASN A 82 -10.12 9.63 -1.52
CA ASN A 82 -11.38 9.73 -2.26
C ASN A 82 -11.20 9.85 -3.78
N LYS A 83 -9.95 9.94 -4.26
CA LYS A 83 -9.59 10.13 -5.66
C LYS A 83 -8.29 9.41 -6.00
N THR A 84 -8.01 9.32 -7.29
CA THR A 84 -6.75 8.77 -7.83
C THR A 84 -6.20 9.71 -8.89
N TRP A 85 -4.89 9.59 -9.18
CA TRP A 85 -4.24 10.30 -10.27
C TRP A 85 -4.08 9.39 -11.49
N ASN A 86 -4.49 9.88 -12.65
CA ASN A 86 -4.36 9.15 -13.91
C ASN A 86 -2.93 9.30 -14.46
N TYR A 87 -1.97 8.64 -13.82
CA TYR A 87 -0.55 8.77 -14.14
C TYR A 87 -0.13 8.07 -15.46
N LYS A 88 -0.96 7.19 -16.02
CA LYS A 88 -0.67 6.45 -17.27
C LYS A 88 -1.05 7.23 -18.53
N ASN A 89 -2.07 8.05 -18.43
CA ASN A 89 -2.58 8.85 -19.54
C ASN A 89 -2.43 10.33 -19.14
N LYS A 90 -2.94 11.23 -19.81
CA LYS A 90 -2.83 12.69 -19.72
C LYS A 90 -2.68 13.36 -18.33
N GLY A 91 -2.56 12.62 -17.24
CA GLY A 91 -2.60 13.16 -15.87
C GLY A 91 -4.04 13.50 -15.44
N GLY A 92 -4.19 14.15 -14.27
CA GLY A 92 -5.45 14.59 -13.75
C GLY A 92 -6.12 13.66 -12.74
N PHE A 93 -7.06 14.23 -11.99
CA PHE A 93 -7.83 13.48 -11.00
C PHE A 93 -8.82 12.54 -11.67
N SER A 94 -9.01 11.39 -11.07
CA SER A 94 -9.99 10.36 -11.47
C SER A 94 -10.65 9.78 -10.23
N PRO A 95 -11.87 9.26 -10.31
CA PRO A 95 -12.52 8.59 -9.20
C PRO A 95 -11.72 7.35 -8.79
N THR A 96 -11.92 6.90 -7.56
CA THR A 96 -11.38 5.64 -7.08
C THR A 96 -11.99 4.46 -7.83
N LYS A 97 -11.24 3.35 -7.90
CA LYS A 97 -11.69 2.15 -8.64
C LYS A 97 -13.01 1.57 -8.12
N ASN A 98 -13.25 1.64 -6.81
CA ASN A 98 -14.43 1.08 -6.12
C ASN A 98 -14.82 1.99 -4.96
N ASN A 99 -16.08 1.93 -4.52
CA ASN A 99 -16.56 2.67 -3.35
C ASN A 99 -15.78 2.32 -2.06
N SER A 100 -15.35 1.07 -1.89
CA SER A 100 -14.52 0.63 -0.75
C SER A 100 -13.13 1.26 -0.73
N SER A 101 -12.69 1.86 -1.85
CA SER A 101 -11.42 2.61 -1.90
C SER A 101 -11.55 3.99 -1.25
N VAL A 102 -12.76 4.55 -1.18
CA VAL A 102 -13.03 5.80 -0.45
C VAL A 102 -12.99 5.51 1.04
N ARG A 103 -12.05 6.14 1.74
CA ARG A 103 -11.82 5.88 3.15
C ARG A 103 -11.05 7.01 3.83
N LYS A 104 -11.12 7.08 5.15
CA LYS A 104 -10.21 7.86 5.99
C LYS A 104 -9.18 6.94 6.63
N ILE A 105 -7.93 7.35 6.63
CA ILE A 105 -6.80 6.63 7.21
C ILE A 105 -6.32 7.40 8.42
N GLN A 106 -6.30 6.76 9.61
CA GLN A 106 -5.71 7.35 10.81
C GLN A 106 -4.19 7.40 10.64
N LEU A 107 -3.60 8.57 10.93
CA LEU A 107 -2.16 8.83 10.89
C LEU A 107 -1.58 8.81 12.31
N ASP A 108 -0.33 8.41 12.43
CA ASP A 108 0.42 8.61 13.67
C ASP A 108 0.85 10.07 13.81
N TRP A 109 1.05 10.53 15.05
CA TRP A 109 1.35 11.92 15.36
C TRP A 109 2.62 12.45 14.68
N GLN A 110 3.64 11.62 14.51
CA GLN A 110 4.88 12.01 13.83
C GLN A 110 4.61 12.31 12.35
N THR A 111 3.85 11.45 11.68
CA THR A 111 3.41 11.66 10.30
C THR A 111 2.58 12.93 10.19
N VAL A 112 1.68 13.20 11.15
CA VAL A 112 0.87 14.43 11.20
C VAL A 112 1.77 15.66 11.26
N VAL A 113 2.71 15.72 12.21
CA VAL A 113 3.62 16.85 12.37
C VAL A 113 4.46 17.09 11.10
N GLN A 114 5.05 16.03 10.56
CA GLN A 114 5.89 16.12 9.36
C GLN A 114 5.10 16.63 8.14
N PHE A 115 3.91 16.07 7.89
CA PHE A 115 3.10 16.49 6.74
C PHE A 115 2.47 17.88 6.95
N SER A 116 2.10 18.27 8.18
CA SER A 116 1.57 19.61 8.44
C SER A 116 2.57 20.71 8.07
N GLU A 117 3.86 20.48 8.34
CA GLU A 117 4.91 21.41 7.95
C GLU A 117 5.15 21.36 6.42
N MET A 118 5.19 20.18 5.83
CA MET A 118 5.44 20.01 4.39
C MET A 118 4.37 20.66 3.51
N VAL A 119 3.09 20.66 3.95
CA VAL A 119 1.97 21.20 3.15
C VAL A 119 1.66 22.68 3.41
N LYS A 120 2.29 23.30 4.40
CA LYS A 120 1.93 24.63 4.93
C LYS A 120 1.78 25.72 3.85
N ASP A 121 2.67 25.73 2.87
CA ASP A 121 2.69 26.73 1.80
C ASP A 121 2.27 26.16 0.43
N LYS A 122 1.55 25.04 0.43
CA LYS A 122 1.09 24.38 -0.79
C LYS A 122 -0.33 24.77 -1.14
N ASP A 123 -0.62 24.76 -2.44
CA ASP A 123 -1.98 24.96 -2.97
C ASP A 123 -2.88 23.79 -2.54
N GLU A 124 -3.98 24.12 -1.84
CA GLU A 124 -4.87 23.14 -1.22
C GLU A 124 -5.52 22.18 -2.20
N ASP A 125 -5.66 22.61 -3.47
CA ASP A 125 -6.35 21.84 -4.51
C ASP A 125 -5.41 21.09 -5.45
N LYS A 126 -4.11 21.35 -5.38
CA LYS A 126 -3.12 20.69 -6.24
C LYS A 126 -2.52 19.44 -5.61
N PRO A 127 -2.22 18.42 -6.43
CA PRO A 127 -1.51 17.24 -5.94
C PRO A 127 -0.15 17.63 -5.36
N LEU A 128 0.25 16.96 -4.28
CA LEU A 128 1.51 17.27 -3.58
C LEU A 128 2.76 16.86 -4.35
N PHE A 129 2.66 15.85 -5.23
CA PHE A 129 3.83 15.17 -5.79
C PHE A 129 3.91 15.20 -7.30
N VAL A 130 2.86 15.60 -7.99
CA VAL A 130 2.78 15.51 -9.47
C VAL A 130 2.04 16.70 -10.08
N ASP A 131 2.52 17.12 -11.24
CA ASP A 131 1.85 18.14 -12.06
C ASP A 131 1.39 17.56 -13.41
N CYS A 132 1.93 16.40 -13.81
CA CYS A 132 1.73 15.83 -15.13
C CYS A 132 1.80 14.29 -15.10
N ILE A 133 2.20 13.70 -16.23
CA ILE A 133 2.40 12.24 -16.35
C ILE A 133 3.65 11.83 -15.57
N VAL A 134 3.51 10.77 -14.79
CA VAL A 134 4.60 10.16 -14.03
C VAL A 134 4.65 8.67 -14.28
N TYR A 135 5.83 8.15 -14.55
CA TYR A 135 6.02 6.71 -14.70
C TYR A 135 6.33 6.06 -13.34
N ASN A 136 5.69 4.93 -13.10
CA ASN A 136 5.93 4.14 -11.88
C ASN A 136 7.41 3.71 -11.76
N SER A 137 8.11 3.50 -12.88
CA SER A 137 9.55 3.24 -12.92
C SER A 137 10.35 4.34 -12.25
N THR A 138 10.04 5.61 -12.50
CA THR A 138 10.76 6.76 -11.92
C THR A 138 10.79 6.69 -10.40
N VAL A 139 9.64 6.44 -9.77
CA VAL A 139 9.55 6.36 -8.31
C VAL A 139 10.17 5.06 -7.78
N ASN A 140 10.06 3.96 -8.52
CA ASN A 140 10.74 2.71 -8.16
C ASN A 140 12.26 2.83 -8.23
N ASP A 141 12.81 3.64 -9.17
CA ASP A 141 14.25 3.89 -9.25
C ASP A 141 14.75 4.73 -8.07
N VAL A 142 13.95 5.70 -7.61
CA VAL A 142 14.24 6.43 -6.36
C VAL A 142 14.19 5.48 -5.17
N LEU A 143 13.12 4.71 -5.02
CA LEU A 143 12.97 3.73 -3.93
C LEU A 143 14.13 2.72 -3.93
N LYS A 144 14.55 2.23 -5.10
CA LYS A 144 15.71 1.33 -5.23
C LYS A 144 16.98 2.00 -4.66
N ARG A 145 17.24 3.26 -4.97
CA ARG A 145 18.40 4.00 -4.41
C ARG A 145 18.30 4.12 -2.89
N CYS A 146 17.10 4.42 -2.36
CA CYS A 146 16.87 4.46 -0.91
C CYS A 146 17.09 3.09 -0.25
N CYS A 147 16.62 1.99 -0.87
CA CYS A 147 16.87 0.63 -0.37
C CYS A 147 18.36 0.30 -0.33
N VAL A 148 19.11 0.64 -1.40
CA VAL A 148 20.57 0.42 -1.43
C VAL A 148 21.28 1.26 -0.36
N LYS A 149 20.91 2.54 -0.21
CA LYS A 149 21.48 3.43 0.82
C LYS A 149 21.20 2.93 2.25
N ALA A 150 20.04 2.31 2.46
CA ALA A 150 19.62 1.77 3.76
C ALA A 150 20.12 0.34 4.01
N ASP A 151 20.85 -0.27 3.07
CA ASP A 151 21.32 -1.66 3.09
C ASP A 151 20.19 -2.68 3.38
N ILE A 152 19.09 -2.56 2.61
CA ILE A 152 17.91 -3.40 2.73
C ILE A 152 17.53 -4.04 1.38
N PRO A 153 16.72 -5.11 1.37
CA PRO A 153 16.24 -5.73 0.15
C PRO A 153 15.49 -4.73 -0.74
N ILE A 154 15.78 -4.78 -2.06
CA ILE A 154 15.11 -3.92 -3.03
C ILE A 154 13.66 -4.39 -3.19
N ILE A 155 12.74 -3.47 -2.92
CA ILE A 155 11.30 -3.65 -3.12
C ILE A 155 10.75 -2.64 -4.14
N THR A 156 9.49 -2.79 -4.50
CA THR A 156 8.76 -1.83 -5.33
C THR A 156 7.85 -0.94 -4.48
N ILE A 157 7.34 0.13 -5.06
CA ILE A 157 6.32 0.98 -4.44
C ILE A 157 5.09 0.15 -3.99
N HIS A 158 4.71 -0.86 -4.77
CA HIS A 158 3.65 -1.78 -4.37
C HIS A 158 4.08 -2.69 -3.21
N GLY A 159 5.36 -3.03 -3.12
CA GLY A 159 5.96 -3.74 -2.00
C GLY A 159 5.87 -2.99 -0.68
N LEU A 160 5.93 -1.63 -0.67
CA LEU A 160 5.70 -0.82 0.54
C LEU A 160 4.28 -1.01 1.09
N ARG A 161 3.28 -1.08 0.22
CA ARG A 161 1.91 -1.37 0.65
C ARG A 161 1.79 -2.77 1.25
N HIS A 162 2.49 -3.76 0.67
CA HIS A 162 2.57 -5.10 1.25
C HIS A 162 3.29 -5.09 2.60
N THR A 163 4.39 -4.35 2.72
CA THR A 163 5.11 -4.14 3.98
C THR A 163 4.17 -3.58 5.05
N HIS A 164 3.44 -2.50 4.73
CA HIS A 164 2.49 -1.89 5.65
C HIS A 164 1.43 -2.90 6.16
N ALA A 165 0.83 -3.65 5.26
CA ALA A 165 -0.18 -4.65 5.62
C ALA A 165 0.40 -5.81 6.45
N SER A 166 1.58 -6.31 6.07
CA SER A 166 2.26 -7.39 6.77
C SER A 166 2.60 -7.00 8.21
N LEU A 167 3.16 -5.79 8.40
CA LEU A 167 3.51 -5.30 9.73
C LEU A 167 2.28 -5.13 10.64
N LEU A 168 1.16 -4.65 10.11
CA LEU A 168 -0.08 -4.55 10.87
C LEU A 168 -0.62 -5.93 11.27
N LEU A 169 -0.57 -6.91 10.37
CA LEU A 169 -0.98 -8.28 10.68
C LEU A 169 -0.05 -8.90 11.74
N PHE A 170 1.27 -8.77 11.61
CA PHE A 170 2.23 -9.22 12.63
C PHE A 170 2.05 -8.53 13.99
N ALA A 171 1.57 -7.29 14.00
CA ALA A 171 1.20 -6.58 15.22
C ALA A 171 -0.16 -7.01 15.80
N GLY A 172 -0.83 -8.01 15.22
CA GLY A 172 -2.12 -8.54 15.71
C GLY A 172 -3.35 -7.74 15.26
N VAL A 173 -3.21 -6.81 14.31
CA VAL A 173 -4.35 -6.07 13.76
C VAL A 173 -5.22 -7.02 12.94
N SER A 174 -6.54 -7.03 13.19
CA SER A 174 -7.47 -7.91 12.50
C SER A 174 -7.44 -7.73 10.98
N ILE A 175 -7.61 -8.83 10.25
CA ILE A 175 -7.66 -8.85 8.77
C ILE A 175 -8.72 -7.88 8.24
N ALA A 176 -9.87 -7.77 8.93
CA ALA A 176 -10.94 -6.84 8.57
C ALA A 176 -10.49 -5.37 8.66
N SER A 177 -9.74 -5.01 9.70
CA SER A 177 -9.21 -3.66 9.88
C SER A 177 -8.13 -3.34 8.85
N VAL A 178 -7.24 -4.29 8.56
CA VAL A 178 -6.22 -4.16 7.50
C VAL A 178 -6.90 -4.01 6.13
N ALA A 179 -7.90 -4.82 5.81
CA ALA A 179 -8.64 -4.74 4.55
C ALA A 179 -9.31 -3.36 4.36
N ARG A 180 -9.97 -2.84 5.39
CA ARG A 180 -10.58 -1.50 5.39
C ARG A 180 -9.53 -0.40 5.19
N ARG A 181 -8.42 -0.45 5.94
CA ARG A 181 -7.33 0.52 5.83
C ARG A 181 -6.72 0.53 4.43
N LEU A 182 -6.56 -0.62 3.81
CA LEU A 182 -6.06 -0.75 2.45
C LEU A 182 -7.11 -0.38 1.38
N GLY A 183 -8.39 -0.34 1.70
CA GLY A 183 -9.46 -0.13 0.72
C GLY A 183 -9.63 -1.32 -0.24
N HIS A 184 -9.64 -2.53 0.30
CA HIS A 184 -10.00 -3.73 -0.43
C HIS A 184 -11.52 -3.89 -0.45
N ALA A 185 -12.08 -4.23 -1.62
CA ALA A 185 -13.53 -4.44 -1.77
C ALA A 185 -14.02 -5.68 -1.00
N SER A 186 -13.14 -6.64 -0.77
CA SER A 186 -13.43 -7.86 -0.04
C SER A 186 -12.28 -8.21 0.90
N MET A 187 -12.63 -8.67 2.09
CA MET A 187 -11.70 -9.24 3.07
C MET A 187 -10.95 -10.45 2.51
N THR A 188 -11.60 -11.22 1.63
CA THR A 188 -11.01 -12.36 0.92
C THR A 188 -9.76 -11.98 0.11
N THR A 189 -9.71 -10.75 -0.44
CA THR A 189 -8.52 -10.25 -1.13
C THR A 189 -7.33 -10.15 -0.18
N THR A 190 -7.54 -9.63 1.03
CA THR A 190 -6.50 -9.55 2.07
C THR A 190 -6.09 -10.94 2.53
N GLN A 191 -7.05 -11.81 2.83
CA GLN A 191 -6.77 -13.18 3.25
C GLN A 191 -5.91 -13.93 2.22
N LYS A 192 -6.33 -13.97 0.95
CA LYS A 192 -5.58 -14.66 -0.11
C LYS A 192 -4.16 -14.07 -0.29
N THR A 193 -4.01 -12.75 -0.18
CA THR A 193 -2.72 -12.09 -0.39
C THR A 193 -1.74 -12.38 0.75
N TYR A 194 -2.24 -12.44 1.99
CA TYR A 194 -1.43 -12.58 3.20
C TYR A 194 -1.61 -13.92 3.92
N LEU A 195 -2.11 -14.95 3.21
CA LEU A 195 -2.43 -16.26 3.79
C LEU A 195 -1.24 -16.87 4.56
N HIS A 196 -0.02 -16.71 4.03
CA HIS A 196 1.19 -17.22 4.68
C HIS A 196 1.47 -16.56 6.04
N ILE A 197 1.18 -15.26 6.19
CA ILE A 197 1.30 -14.54 7.46
C ILE A 197 0.20 -14.97 8.42
N ILE A 198 -1.01 -15.13 7.91
CA ILE A 198 -2.17 -15.57 8.70
C ILE A 198 -1.92 -16.96 9.29
N ASN A 199 -1.45 -17.91 8.49
CA ASN A 199 -1.11 -19.26 8.96
C ASN A 199 0.03 -19.25 10.00
N GLU A 200 1.02 -18.34 9.86
CA GLU A 200 2.08 -18.19 10.86
C GLU A 200 1.54 -17.65 12.19
N LEU A 201 0.59 -16.71 12.15
CA LEU A 201 -0.06 -16.17 13.33
C LEU A 201 -0.99 -17.21 13.99
N GLU A 202 -1.77 -17.96 13.22
CA GLU A 202 -2.62 -19.04 13.73
C GLU A 202 -1.82 -20.09 14.51
N ASN A 203 -0.62 -20.45 14.04
CA ASN A 203 0.26 -21.37 14.76
C ASN A 203 0.71 -20.80 16.12
N LYS A 204 0.98 -19.49 16.22
CA LYS A 204 1.29 -18.83 17.48
C LYS A 204 0.05 -18.76 18.41
N ASP A 205 -1.11 -18.53 17.85
CA ASP A 205 -2.38 -18.48 18.62
C ASP A 205 -2.70 -19.83 19.23
N ILE A 206 -2.42 -20.96 18.56
CA ILE A 206 -2.58 -22.31 19.10
C ILE A 206 -1.77 -22.48 20.40
N ASP A 207 -0.51 -22.04 20.40
CA ASP A 207 0.34 -22.11 21.59
C ASP A 207 -0.23 -21.28 22.76
N ILE A 208 -0.78 -20.11 22.46
CA ILE A 208 -1.42 -19.21 23.45
C ILE A 208 -2.68 -19.88 24.01
N ILE A 209 -3.52 -20.45 23.12
CA ILE A 209 -4.74 -21.18 23.51
C ILE A 209 -4.41 -22.35 24.43
N MET A 210 -3.41 -23.18 24.04
CA MET A 210 -3.04 -24.35 24.84
C MET A 210 -2.51 -23.96 26.22
N ARG A 211 -1.71 -22.89 26.31
CA ARG A 211 -1.22 -22.36 27.61
C ARG A 211 -2.37 -21.83 28.45
N SER A 212 -3.33 -21.10 27.85
CA SER A 212 -4.48 -20.56 28.56
C SER A 212 -5.39 -21.65 29.10
N LEU A 213 -5.62 -22.71 28.32
CA LEU A 213 -6.42 -23.86 28.76
C LEU A 213 -5.72 -24.69 29.84
N SER A 214 -4.39 -24.82 29.79
CA SER A 214 -3.61 -25.57 30.81
C SER A 214 -3.48 -24.83 32.14
N SER A 215 -3.86 -23.55 32.21
CA SER A 215 -3.88 -22.75 33.44
C SER A 215 -5.24 -22.72 34.15
N LEU A 216 -6.27 -23.38 33.56
CA LEU A 216 -7.60 -23.60 34.16
C LEU A 216 -7.63 -24.88 34.99
#